data_269b1429967b5fd443f12a3ca72e9636
#
_entry.id   269b1429967b5fd443f12a3ca72e9636
#
_cell.length_a   1.000
_cell.length_b   1.000
_cell.length_c   1.000
_cell.angle_alpha   90.00
_cell.angle_beta   90.00
_cell.angle_gamma   90.00
#
_symmetry.space_group_name_H-M   'P 1'
#
loop_
_entity.id
_entity.type
_entity.pdbx_description
1 polymer ?
#
loop_
_entity_poly.entity_id
_entity_poly.type
_entity_poly.pdbx_seq_one_letter_code
_entity_poly.pdbx_strand_id
1 'polypeptide(L)'
;VKDLVNIDFLDECKSIRYNNNYKKEGINVNMVVDKESEIEMRTYERGVENETLSCGSGVTAAALSFAFLKSKESSINVRTKGGVLKVDFSLQNGHFEDVYLMGPAQYVYRGEFDL
;
A
#
# COMPACT_ATOMS: atom_id res chain seq x y z
N VAL A 1 -9.21 8.41 2.47
CA VAL A 1 -9.48 9.26 3.66
C VAL A 1 -8.97 10.67 3.43
N LYS A 2 -9.37 11.62 4.28
CA LYS A 2 -8.95 13.03 4.16
C LYS A 2 -7.62 13.32 4.87
N ASP A 3 -7.32 12.56 5.90
CA ASP A 3 -6.17 12.76 6.76
C ASP A 3 -5.74 11.41 7.37
N LEU A 4 -4.43 11.20 7.53
CA LEU A 4 -3.86 10.01 8.17
C LEU A 4 -3.29 10.30 9.57
N VAL A 5 -3.21 11.58 9.96
CA VAL A 5 -2.61 11.99 11.24
C VAL A 5 -3.64 11.99 12.36
N ASN A 6 -4.83 12.54 12.10
CA ASN A 6 -5.89 12.71 13.10
C ASN A 6 -6.93 11.59 13.11
N ILE A 7 -6.64 10.46 12.47
CA ILE A 7 -7.50 9.29 12.45
C ILE A 7 -7.04 8.29 13.51
N ASP A 8 -7.98 7.68 14.22
CA ASP A 8 -7.67 6.49 15.03
C ASP A 8 -7.48 5.28 14.11
N PHE A 9 -6.30 5.23 13.50
CA PHE A 9 -5.97 4.29 12.43
C PHE A 9 -6.19 2.84 12.85
N LEU A 10 -5.75 2.46 14.06
CA LEU A 10 -5.84 1.06 14.48
C LEU A 10 -7.28 0.63 14.71
N ASP A 11 -8.09 1.44 15.36
CA ASP A 11 -9.49 1.10 15.65
C ASP A 11 -10.33 1.08 14.38
N GLU A 12 -10.13 2.03 13.48
CA GLU A 12 -10.79 2.03 12.18
C GLU A 12 -10.41 0.78 11.34
N CYS A 13 -9.12 0.45 11.26
CA CYS A 13 -8.67 -0.74 10.55
C CYS A 13 -9.21 -2.03 11.17
N LYS A 14 -9.21 -2.16 12.50
CA LYS A 14 -9.77 -3.30 13.19
C LYS A 14 -11.27 -3.44 12.94
N SER A 15 -12.01 -2.34 12.93
CA SER A 15 -13.45 -2.35 12.64
C SER A 15 -13.75 -2.95 11.25
N ILE A 16 -12.90 -2.66 10.26
CA ILE A 16 -13.00 -3.22 8.91
C ILE A 16 -12.54 -4.67 8.91
N ARG A 17 -11.34 -4.96 9.46
CA ARG A 17 -10.72 -6.29 9.47
C ARG A 17 -11.59 -7.35 10.12
N TYR A 18 -12.29 -7.01 11.21
CA TYR A 18 -13.08 -7.95 11.99
C TYR A 18 -14.59 -7.87 11.74
N ASN A 19 -15.04 -7.13 10.75
CA ASN A 19 -16.44 -7.14 10.37
C ASN A 19 -16.86 -8.50 9.79
N ASN A 20 -18.17 -8.72 9.68
CA ASN A 20 -18.72 -10.01 9.26
C ASN A 20 -18.25 -10.48 7.88
N ASN A 21 -17.92 -9.56 6.97
CA ASN A 21 -17.49 -9.91 5.61
C ASN A 21 -16.04 -10.42 5.57
N TYR A 22 -15.18 -9.93 6.46
CA TYR A 22 -13.74 -10.15 6.37
C TYR A 22 -13.12 -10.90 7.56
N LYS A 23 -13.85 -11.05 8.68
CA LYS A 23 -13.30 -11.65 9.91
C LYS A 23 -12.76 -13.07 9.74
N LYS A 24 -13.37 -13.86 8.84
CA LYS A 24 -13.02 -15.28 8.66
C LYS A 24 -11.70 -15.45 7.91
N GLU A 25 -11.58 -14.84 6.75
CA GLU A 25 -10.38 -14.98 5.89
C GLU A 25 -9.37 -13.87 6.14
N GLY A 26 -9.84 -12.74 6.60
CA GLY A 26 -9.06 -11.55 6.86
C GLY A 26 -8.66 -10.80 5.60
N ILE A 27 -8.36 -9.52 5.80
CA ILE A 27 -7.83 -8.64 4.76
C ILE A 27 -6.78 -7.72 5.34
N ASN A 28 -5.92 -7.19 4.48
CA ASN A 28 -5.16 -5.98 4.76
C ASN A 28 -6.07 -4.76 4.58
N VAL A 29 -5.85 -3.73 5.38
CA VAL A 29 -6.56 -2.45 5.22
C VAL A 29 -5.54 -1.37 4.91
N ASN A 30 -5.71 -0.72 3.77
CA ASN A 30 -4.85 0.38 3.33
C ASN A 30 -5.67 1.67 3.34
N MET A 31 -5.27 2.63 4.16
CA MET A 31 -5.85 3.96 4.16
C MET A 31 -4.97 4.90 3.36
N VAL A 32 -5.57 5.59 2.39
CA VAL A 32 -4.87 6.39 1.39
C VAL A 32 -5.37 7.82 1.40
N VAL A 33 -4.44 8.77 1.34
CA VAL A 33 -4.70 10.20 1.12
C VAL A 33 -4.12 10.63 -0.21
N ASP A 34 -4.92 11.34 -0.99
CA ASP A 34 -4.51 12.01 -2.23
C ASP A 34 -3.73 13.29 -1.89
N LYS A 35 -2.50 13.38 -2.36
CA LYS A 35 -1.61 14.56 -2.23
C LYS A 35 -1.33 15.19 -3.62
N GLU A 36 -2.28 15.08 -4.54
CA GLU A 36 -2.23 15.63 -5.91
C GLU A 36 -1.18 14.97 -6.83
N SER A 37 0.09 14.96 -6.45
CA SER A 37 1.19 14.40 -7.25
C SER A 37 1.65 13.03 -6.77
N GLU A 38 1.32 12.65 -5.55
CA GLU A 38 1.63 11.36 -4.94
C GLU A 38 0.48 10.95 -4.03
N ILE A 39 0.51 9.73 -3.53
CA ILE A 39 -0.40 9.29 -2.48
C ILE A 39 0.39 9.00 -1.20
N GLU A 40 -0.23 9.26 -0.06
CA GLU A 40 0.27 8.86 1.25
C GLU A 40 -0.59 7.72 1.79
N MET A 41 0.05 6.69 2.34
CA MET A 41 -0.64 5.46 2.72
C MET A 41 -0.15 4.91 4.06
N ARG A 42 -1.09 4.40 4.86
CA ARG A 42 -0.83 3.56 6.03
C ARG A 42 -1.47 2.19 5.83
N THR A 43 -0.80 1.14 6.28
CA THR A 43 -1.23 -0.25 6.09
C THR A 43 -1.40 -0.96 7.43
N TYR A 44 -2.57 -1.54 7.64
CA TYR A 44 -2.85 -2.54 8.66
C TYR A 44 -2.78 -3.92 8.00
N GLU A 45 -1.92 -4.80 8.49
CA GLU A 45 -1.59 -6.04 7.79
C GLU A 45 -2.18 -7.27 8.49
N ARG A 46 -2.91 -8.06 7.73
CA ARG A 46 -3.42 -9.36 8.17
C ARG A 46 -2.27 -10.29 8.54
N GLY A 47 -2.40 -10.96 9.69
CA GLY A 47 -1.37 -11.87 10.22
C GLY A 47 -0.39 -11.17 11.16
N VAL A 48 -0.09 -9.90 10.93
CA VAL A 48 0.60 -9.02 11.89
C VAL A 48 -0.41 -8.42 12.86
N GLU A 49 -1.62 -8.14 12.37
CA GLU A 49 -2.75 -7.54 13.09
C GLU A 49 -2.36 -6.19 13.75
N ASN A 50 -1.57 -5.43 13.02
CA ASN A 50 -1.07 -4.11 13.41
C ASN A 50 -0.63 -3.33 12.18
N GLU A 51 -0.27 -2.05 12.38
CA GLU A 51 0.37 -1.23 11.34
C GLU A 51 1.75 -1.76 10.99
N THR A 52 2.05 -1.86 9.70
CA THR A 52 3.38 -2.18 9.18
C THR A 52 4.00 -0.99 8.45
N LEU A 53 5.30 -1.06 8.20
CA LEU A 53 6.02 0.02 7.50
C LEU A 53 5.56 0.18 6.06
N SER A 54 5.33 -0.92 5.37
CA SER A 54 4.69 -0.95 4.04
C SER A 54 4.32 -2.39 3.66
N CYS A 55 3.39 -2.53 2.72
CA CYS A 55 3.04 -3.81 2.11
C CYS A 55 3.07 -3.64 0.59
N GLY A 56 3.98 -4.35 -0.09
CA GLY A 56 4.23 -4.16 -1.52
C GLY A 56 2.98 -4.36 -2.40
N SER A 57 2.18 -5.40 -2.12
CA SER A 57 0.91 -5.64 -2.83
C SER A 57 -0.11 -4.53 -2.55
N GLY A 58 -0.18 -4.05 -1.31
CA GLY A 58 -1.06 -2.94 -0.91
C GLY A 58 -0.67 -1.63 -1.57
N VAL A 59 0.63 -1.34 -1.64
CA VAL A 59 1.19 -0.16 -2.34
C VAL A 59 0.82 -0.20 -3.82
N THR A 60 1.04 -1.33 -4.48
CA THR A 60 0.70 -1.51 -5.89
C THR A 60 -0.80 -1.34 -6.14
N ALA A 61 -1.64 -2.00 -5.34
CA ALA A 61 -3.09 -1.89 -5.47
C ALA A 61 -3.59 -0.44 -5.26
N ALA A 62 -3.06 0.27 -4.25
CA ALA A 62 -3.42 1.66 -3.99
C ALA A 62 -3.01 2.59 -5.14
N ALA A 63 -1.78 2.41 -5.67
CA ALA A 63 -1.29 3.21 -6.79
C ALA A 63 -2.12 3.00 -8.07
N LEU A 64 -2.42 1.76 -8.43
CA LEU A 64 -3.22 1.45 -9.62
C LEU A 64 -4.67 1.94 -9.47
N SER A 65 -5.27 1.78 -8.28
CA SER A 65 -6.60 2.30 -7.99
C SER A 65 -6.65 3.83 -8.10
N PHE A 66 -5.64 4.52 -7.56
CA PHE A 66 -5.52 5.97 -7.68
C PHE A 66 -5.35 6.41 -9.14
N ALA A 67 -4.47 5.73 -9.88
CA ALA A 67 -4.25 6.01 -11.29
C ALA A 67 -5.54 5.86 -12.11
N PHE A 68 -6.29 4.81 -11.88
CA PHE A 68 -7.57 4.57 -12.53
C PHE A 68 -8.59 5.69 -12.23
N LEU A 69 -8.74 6.05 -10.95
CA LEU A 69 -9.70 7.07 -10.51
C LEU A 69 -9.34 8.49 -10.99
N LYS A 70 -8.06 8.78 -11.17
CA LYS A 70 -7.56 10.10 -11.56
C LYS A 70 -7.12 10.17 -13.03
N SER A 71 -7.35 9.13 -13.80
CA SER A 71 -6.93 9.03 -15.21
C SER A 71 -5.43 9.32 -15.39
N LYS A 72 -4.60 8.79 -14.50
CA LYS A 72 -3.13 8.86 -14.62
C LYS A 72 -2.64 7.73 -15.54
N GLU A 73 -1.74 8.06 -16.44
CA GLU A 73 -1.27 7.12 -17.48
C GLU A 73 0.11 6.53 -17.19
N SER A 74 0.75 6.98 -16.12
CA SER A 74 2.11 6.57 -15.78
C SER A 74 2.31 6.43 -14.27
N SER A 75 3.54 6.50 -13.82
CA SER A 75 3.97 6.21 -12.46
C SER A 75 3.28 7.00 -11.36
N ILE A 76 3.07 6.35 -10.22
CA ILE A 76 2.58 6.94 -8.97
C ILE A 76 3.61 6.73 -7.87
N ASN A 77 3.97 7.81 -7.18
CA ASN A 77 4.72 7.74 -5.94
C ASN A 77 3.79 7.47 -4.77
N VAL A 78 4.19 6.55 -3.90
CA VAL A 78 3.45 6.15 -2.71
C VAL A 78 4.32 6.36 -1.49
N ARG A 79 3.95 7.32 -0.65
CA ARG A 79 4.61 7.58 0.64
C ARG A 79 4.01 6.69 1.70
N THR A 80 4.84 5.82 2.26
CA THR A 80 4.48 4.92 3.37
C THR A 80 5.27 5.29 4.62
N LYS A 81 4.94 4.67 5.75
CA LYS A 81 5.71 4.81 6.99
C LYS A 81 7.17 4.34 6.85
N GLY A 82 7.42 3.38 5.96
CA GLY A 82 8.75 2.84 5.66
C GLY A 82 9.56 3.63 4.63
N GLY A 83 8.96 4.63 3.97
CA GLY A 83 9.61 5.43 2.94
C GLY A 83 8.76 5.62 1.70
N VAL A 84 9.37 6.13 0.64
CA VAL A 84 8.69 6.37 -0.63
C VAL A 84 8.97 5.20 -1.58
N LEU A 85 7.89 4.64 -2.11
CA LEU A 85 7.91 3.63 -3.16
C LEU A 85 7.30 4.23 -4.43
N LYS A 86 7.64 3.66 -5.58
CA LYS A 86 7.12 4.08 -6.88
C LYS A 86 6.51 2.89 -7.58
N VAL A 87 5.33 3.08 -8.15
CA VAL A 87 4.69 2.08 -9.01
C VAL A 87 4.64 2.62 -10.41
N ASP A 88 5.38 1.99 -11.33
CA ASP A 88 5.31 2.25 -12.76
C ASP A 88 4.34 1.27 -13.42
N PHE A 89 3.64 1.72 -14.44
CA PHE A 89 2.72 0.89 -15.22
C PHE A 89 2.46 1.53 -16.58
N SER A 90 1.94 0.75 -17.51
CA SER A 90 1.25 1.23 -18.69
C SER A 90 -0.25 0.97 -18.58
N LEU A 91 -1.06 1.92 -19.01
CA LEU A 91 -2.53 1.76 -19.05
C LEU A 91 -2.96 1.72 -20.51
N GLN A 92 -3.45 0.57 -20.96
CA GLN A 92 -3.90 0.33 -22.32
C GLN A 92 -5.30 -0.30 -22.33
N ASN A 93 -6.25 0.34 -23.03
CA ASN A 93 -7.62 -0.16 -23.14
C ASN A 93 -8.28 -0.53 -21.80
N GLY A 94 -8.02 0.24 -20.75
CA GLY A 94 -8.53 -0.02 -19.40
C GLY A 94 -7.82 -1.15 -18.63
N HIS A 95 -6.72 -1.68 -19.16
CA HIS A 95 -5.89 -2.69 -18.52
C HIS A 95 -4.53 -2.12 -18.11
N PHE A 96 -4.07 -2.49 -16.93
CA PHE A 96 -2.72 -2.20 -16.47
C PHE A 96 -1.78 -3.30 -16.94
N GLU A 97 -0.69 -2.89 -17.58
CA GLU A 97 0.37 -3.77 -18.08
C GLU A 97 1.73 -3.25 -17.58
N ASP A 98 2.75 -4.11 -17.60
CA ASP A 98 4.12 -3.77 -17.22
C ASP A 98 4.19 -3.07 -15.85
N VAL A 99 3.55 -3.67 -14.85
CA VAL A 99 3.48 -3.11 -13.51
C VAL A 99 4.75 -3.42 -12.74
N TYR A 100 5.49 -2.37 -12.35
CA TYR A 100 6.72 -2.46 -11.58
C TYR A 100 6.59 -1.72 -10.26
N LEU A 101 6.88 -2.42 -9.15
CA LEU A 101 7.07 -1.80 -7.85
C LEU A 101 8.55 -1.53 -7.62
N MET A 102 8.92 -0.29 -7.37
CA MET A 102 10.29 0.16 -7.15
C MET A 102 10.46 0.83 -5.80
N GLY A 103 11.58 0.56 -5.16
CA GLY A 103 11.93 1.19 -3.90
C GLY A 103 13.41 1.03 -3.58
N PRO A 104 13.92 1.73 -2.57
CA PRO A 104 15.31 1.61 -2.13
C PRO A 104 15.54 0.24 -1.50
N ALA A 105 16.72 -0.31 -1.73
CA ALA A 105 17.22 -1.48 -1.03
C ALA A 105 18.51 -1.10 -0.30
N GLN A 106 18.59 -1.49 0.98
CA GLN A 106 19.76 -1.22 1.81
C GLN A 106 20.32 -2.52 2.36
N TYR A 107 21.65 -2.69 2.22
CA TYR A 107 22.36 -3.80 2.85
C TYR A 107 22.31 -3.63 4.38
N VAL A 108 21.87 -4.68 5.08
CA VAL A 108 21.71 -4.66 6.54
C VAL A 108 22.73 -5.57 7.21
N TYR A 109 22.81 -6.82 6.79
CA TYR A 109 23.80 -7.79 7.32
C TYR A 109 23.97 -8.95 6.35
N ARG A 110 25.06 -9.71 6.57
CA ARG A 110 25.31 -11.00 5.93
C ARG A 110 25.35 -12.08 7.01
N GLY A 111 24.79 -13.25 6.72
CA GLY A 111 24.84 -14.42 7.56
C GLY A 111 25.06 -15.68 6.73
N GLU A 112 25.54 -16.73 7.38
CA GLU A 112 25.69 -18.07 6.81
C GLU A 112 24.97 -19.06 7.73
N PHE A 113 24.39 -20.09 7.17
CA PHE A 113 23.74 -21.16 7.92
C PHE A 113 23.98 -22.50 7.22
N ASP A 114 24.08 -23.58 8.01
CA ASP A 114 24.17 -24.93 7.50
C ASP A 114 22.79 -25.52 7.24
N LEU A 115 22.66 -26.25 6.13
CA LEU A 115 21.42 -26.95 5.76
C LEU A 115 21.38 -28.34 6.38
#